data_0530f8ae72ddb02aa8f5303252fe6afc
#
_entry.id   0530f8ae72ddb02aa8f5303252fe6afc
#
_cell.length_a   1.000
_cell.length_b   1.000
_cell.length_c   1.000
_cell.angle_alpha   90.00
_cell.angle_beta   90.00
_cell.angle_gamma   90.00
#
_symmetry.space_group_name_H-M   'P 1'
#
loop_
_entity.id
_entity.type
_entity.pdbx_description
1 polymer ?
#
loop_
_entity_poly.entity_id
_entity_poly.type
_entity_poly.pdbx_seq_one_letter_code
_entity_poly.pdbx_strand_id
1 'polypeptide(L)'
;MNVLHQRSSNTREETPMSFSNFKVLTFDVVGTLIDFETGVLDAVRKISGRSAAELSDDKIFASYKRGRDAHPERSSEVMFDVYRYLAKELGLPADDAACDSFQLAVLRWQPFSDSVEALKRLRTKFRLVAMTNADRVALSCYAHALGDPFDDSVCADETGVAKPNPEFFAYNKGRQSAFGYKQSDILHVAQSQHHDIGIARKLGYKVCWIERRQGMAGFGGTPEVPVLTKPDFHFATMKAFADAAVGH
;
A
#
# COMPACT_ATOMS: atom_id res chain seq x y z
N MET A 1 -22.83 -60.46 -3.00
CA MET A 1 -23.55 -59.28 -2.56
C MET A 1 -22.52 -58.19 -2.25
N ASN A 2 -22.27 -57.30 -3.23
CA ASN A 2 -21.34 -56.18 -3.09
C ASN A 2 -22.16 -54.93 -2.75
N VAL A 3 -21.95 -54.43 -1.54
CA VAL A 3 -22.56 -53.16 -1.09
C VAL A 3 -21.56 -52.03 -1.45
N LEU A 4 -21.86 -51.30 -2.51
CA LEU A 4 -21.14 -50.06 -2.90
C LEU A 4 -21.54 -48.94 -1.93
N HIS A 5 -20.59 -48.53 -1.08
CA HIS A 5 -20.71 -47.27 -0.30
C HIS A 5 -20.51 -46.10 -1.23
N GLN A 6 -21.57 -45.40 -1.60
CA GLN A 6 -21.52 -44.09 -2.18
C GLN A 6 -21.05 -43.09 -1.09
N ARG A 7 -19.84 -42.58 -1.25
CA ARG A 7 -19.39 -41.41 -0.50
C ARG A 7 -20.03 -40.17 -1.17
N SER A 8 -21.02 -39.59 -0.52
CA SER A 8 -21.52 -38.28 -0.90
C SER A 8 -20.42 -37.21 -0.63
N SER A 9 -19.90 -36.65 -1.70
CA SER A 9 -19.03 -35.47 -1.62
C SER A 9 -19.89 -34.27 -1.22
N ASN A 10 -19.86 -33.94 0.05
CA ASN A 10 -20.50 -32.73 0.57
C ASN A 10 -19.61 -31.51 0.20
N THR A 11 -19.76 -31.01 -1.01
CA THR A 11 -19.22 -29.69 -1.40
C THR A 11 -20.00 -28.65 -0.64
N ARG A 12 -19.44 -28.17 0.48
CA ARG A 12 -19.93 -26.94 1.11
C ARG A 12 -19.87 -25.85 0.06
N GLU A 13 -20.99 -25.37 -0.42
CA GLU A 13 -21.08 -24.12 -1.14
C GLU A 13 -20.54 -23.03 -0.22
N GLU A 14 -19.37 -22.49 -0.53
CA GLU A 14 -18.84 -21.32 0.18
C GLU A 14 -19.80 -20.16 -0.08
N THR A 15 -20.52 -19.75 0.95
CA THR A 15 -21.37 -18.55 0.91
C THR A 15 -20.51 -17.39 0.40
N PRO A 16 -20.94 -16.64 -0.63
CA PRO A 16 -20.16 -15.53 -1.16
C PRO A 16 -19.82 -14.56 -0.03
N MET A 17 -18.52 -14.23 0.07
CA MET A 17 -18.00 -13.41 1.14
C MET A 17 -18.59 -12.00 1.04
N SER A 18 -19.22 -11.53 2.11
CA SER A 18 -19.85 -10.21 2.20
C SER A 18 -18.97 -9.23 2.99
N PHE A 19 -18.96 -7.96 2.61
CA PHE A 19 -18.28 -6.91 3.38
C PHE A 19 -18.90 -6.70 4.77
N SER A 20 -20.14 -7.11 4.99
CA SER A 20 -20.79 -7.08 6.31
C SER A 20 -20.10 -7.94 7.37
N ASN A 21 -19.22 -8.85 6.98
CA ASN A 21 -18.44 -9.69 7.89
C ASN A 21 -17.30 -8.93 8.56
N PHE A 22 -16.92 -7.76 8.04
CA PHE A 22 -15.80 -6.96 8.54
C PHE A 22 -16.28 -5.76 9.35
N LYS A 23 -15.46 -5.33 10.30
CA LYS A 23 -15.66 -4.15 11.15
C LYS A 23 -14.50 -3.17 11.02
N VAL A 24 -13.33 -3.67 10.65
CA VAL A 24 -12.07 -2.93 10.54
C VAL A 24 -11.53 -3.10 9.13
N LEU A 25 -11.19 -1.99 8.49
CA LEU A 25 -10.40 -1.96 7.27
C LEU A 25 -8.99 -1.45 7.61
N THR A 26 -7.98 -2.27 7.35
CA THR A 26 -6.59 -1.83 7.48
C THR A 26 -6.05 -1.51 6.10
N PHE A 27 -5.40 -0.35 5.95
CA PHE A 27 -4.95 0.16 4.66
C PHE A 27 -3.44 0.28 4.61
N ASP A 28 -2.82 -0.27 3.57
CA ASP A 28 -1.58 0.29 3.07
C ASP A 28 -1.84 1.73 2.58
N VAL A 29 -0.86 2.62 2.75
CA VAL A 29 -1.04 4.05 2.46
C VAL A 29 -0.33 4.45 1.16
N VAL A 30 1.00 4.27 1.10
CA VAL A 30 1.82 4.71 -0.04
C VAL A 30 1.69 3.73 -1.20
N GLY A 31 1.15 4.18 -2.31
CA GLY A 31 0.83 3.36 -3.48
C GLY A 31 -0.60 2.81 -3.49
N THR A 32 -1.29 2.81 -2.34
CA THR A 32 -2.69 2.40 -2.25
C THR A 32 -3.62 3.62 -2.21
N LEU A 33 -3.33 4.57 -1.34
CA LEU A 33 -4.11 5.80 -1.11
C LEU A 33 -3.39 7.05 -1.63
N ILE A 34 -2.07 7.07 -1.53
CA ILE A 34 -1.16 8.14 -1.96
C ILE A 34 -0.46 7.72 -3.25
N ASP A 35 -0.53 8.56 -4.28
CA ASP A 35 0.10 8.34 -5.58
C ASP A 35 1.58 8.71 -5.55
N PHE A 36 2.39 7.81 -5.01
CA PHE A 36 3.82 8.01 -4.90
C PHE A 36 4.53 7.95 -6.25
N GLU A 37 4.01 7.18 -7.22
CA GLU A 37 4.63 7.04 -8.54
C GLU A 37 4.63 8.38 -9.28
N THR A 38 3.48 9.04 -9.36
CA THR A 38 3.40 10.40 -9.89
C THR A 38 4.29 11.35 -9.09
N GLY A 39 4.27 11.25 -7.75
CA GLY A 39 5.09 12.09 -6.88
C GLY A 39 6.59 11.95 -7.11
N VAL A 40 7.11 10.73 -7.30
CA VAL A 40 8.53 10.48 -7.65
C VAL A 40 8.87 11.05 -9.01
N LEU A 41 8.05 10.78 -10.03
CA LEU A 41 8.28 11.24 -11.40
C LEU A 41 8.31 12.77 -11.48
N ASP A 42 7.34 13.43 -10.87
CA ASP A 42 7.23 14.89 -10.86
C ASP A 42 8.42 15.55 -10.14
N ALA A 43 8.80 14.99 -8.97
CA ALA A 43 9.94 15.51 -8.23
C ALA A 43 11.25 15.37 -9.02
N VAL A 44 11.53 14.19 -9.59
CA VAL A 44 12.74 13.94 -10.39
C VAL A 44 12.77 14.85 -11.61
N ARG A 45 11.67 14.99 -12.33
CA ARG A 45 11.58 15.86 -13.52
C ARG A 45 11.74 17.33 -13.17
N LYS A 46 11.10 17.78 -12.11
CA LYS A 46 11.19 19.18 -11.64
C LYS A 46 12.63 19.52 -11.25
N ILE A 47 13.33 18.64 -10.54
CA ILE A 47 14.70 18.88 -10.10
C ILE A 47 15.67 18.83 -11.29
N SER A 48 15.51 17.86 -12.17
CA SER A 48 16.43 17.63 -13.29
C SER A 48 16.17 18.53 -14.51
N GLY A 49 14.98 19.10 -14.63
CA GLY A 49 14.53 19.83 -15.82
C GLY A 49 14.31 18.94 -17.05
N ARG A 50 14.39 17.60 -16.91
CA ARG A 50 14.25 16.65 -18.03
C ARG A 50 12.79 16.22 -18.22
N SER A 51 12.39 16.15 -19.50
CA SER A 51 11.07 15.64 -19.88
C SER A 51 10.99 14.09 -19.86
N ALA A 52 9.78 13.56 -20.00
CA ALA A 52 9.57 12.11 -20.10
C ALA A 52 10.23 11.50 -21.36
N ALA A 53 10.40 12.28 -22.44
CA ALA A 53 11.09 11.84 -23.64
C ALA A 53 12.61 11.67 -23.42
N GLU A 54 13.20 12.48 -22.55
CA GLU A 54 14.63 12.45 -22.22
C GLU A 54 14.95 11.42 -21.11
N LEU A 55 13.99 11.22 -20.21
CA LEU A 55 14.15 10.32 -19.06
C LEU A 55 12.82 9.58 -18.80
N SER A 56 12.76 8.33 -19.25
CA SER A 56 11.55 7.50 -19.15
C SER A 56 11.22 7.12 -17.70
N ASP A 57 9.93 6.92 -17.43
CA ASP A 57 9.41 6.48 -16.13
C ASP A 57 10.08 5.20 -15.64
N ASP A 58 10.23 4.21 -16.53
CA ASP A 58 10.85 2.92 -16.19
C ASP A 58 12.29 3.07 -15.69
N LYS A 59 13.08 3.99 -16.29
CA LYS A 59 14.44 4.27 -15.82
C LYS A 59 14.43 4.90 -14.43
N ILE A 60 13.51 5.84 -14.19
CA ILE A 60 13.35 6.47 -12.87
C ILE A 60 12.96 5.42 -11.84
N PHE A 61 11.92 4.62 -12.10
CA PHE A 61 11.46 3.60 -11.15
C PHE A 61 12.50 2.50 -10.90
N ALA A 62 13.21 2.05 -11.93
CA ALA A 62 14.28 1.07 -11.77
C ALA A 62 15.39 1.59 -10.85
N SER A 63 15.82 2.85 -11.05
CA SER A 63 16.84 3.48 -10.21
C SER A 63 16.31 3.80 -8.81
N TYR A 64 15.07 4.26 -8.68
CA TYR A 64 14.41 4.48 -7.39
C TYR A 64 14.36 3.19 -6.55
N LYS A 65 13.95 2.05 -7.15
CA LYS A 65 13.94 0.75 -6.45
C LYS A 65 15.32 0.38 -5.95
N ARG A 66 16.37 0.49 -6.79
CA ARG A 66 17.76 0.23 -6.35
C ARG A 66 18.23 1.17 -5.24
N GLY A 67 17.85 2.44 -5.32
CA GLY A 67 18.11 3.41 -4.26
C GLY A 67 17.44 3.00 -2.93
N ARG A 68 16.20 2.51 -2.99
CA ARG A 68 15.48 1.99 -1.81
C ARG A 68 16.11 0.71 -1.25
N ASP A 69 16.66 -0.15 -2.11
CA ASP A 69 17.36 -1.37 -1.69
C ASP A 69 18.73 -1.03 -1.04
N ALA A 70 19.42 0.00 -1.56
CA ALA A 70 20.69 0.48 -1.01
C ALA A 70 20.50 1.23 0.33
N HIS A 71 19.34 1.82 0.55
CA HIS A 71 18.97 2.61 1.73
C HIS A 71 17.64 2.08 2.30
N PRO A 72 17.66 0.92 3.01
CA PRO A 72 16.46 0.20 3.42
C PRO A 72 15.72 0.81 4.62
N GLU A 73 16.28 1.83 5.26
CA GLU A 73 15.68 2.52 6.39
C GLU A 73 14.30 3.05 6.04
N ARG A 74 13.41 3.07 7.02
CA ARG A 74 12.00 3.46 6.83
C ARG A 74 11.71 4.84 7.44
N SER A 75 12.61 5.80 7.17
CA SER A 75 12.46 7.20 7.53
C SER A 75 12.25 8.05 6.27
N SER A 76 11.51 9.13 6.38
CA SER A 76 11.41 10.14 5.32
C SER A 76 12.75 10.85 5.07
N GLU A 77 13.64 10.88 6.07
CA GLU A 77 14.97 11.45 5.94
C GLU A 77 15.85 10.68 4.97
N VAL A 78 15.75 9.36 4.93
CA VAL A 78 16.54 8.52 4.02
C VAL A 78 16.27 8.81 2.54
N MET A 79 15.15 9.46 2.23
CA MET A 79 14.80 9.82 0.85
C MET A 79 15.77 10.84 0.23
N PHE A 80 16.53 11.56 1.05
CA PHE A 80 17.68 12.35 0.63
C PHE A 80 18.77 11.47 -0.02
N ASP A 81 19.15 10.38 0.63
CA ASP A 81 20.18 9.47 0.12
C ASP A 81 19.66 8.61 -1.04
N VAL A 82 18.39 8.21 -1.00
CA VAL A 82 17.71 7.53 -2.12
C VAL A 82 17.75 8.39 -3.38
N TYR A 83 17.47 9.69 -3.27
CA TYR A 83 17.57 10.59 -4.42
C TYR A 83 19.01 10.77 -4.87
N ARG A 84 19.97 10.93 -3.95
CA ARG A 84 21.39 11.03 -4.28
C ARG A 84 21.88 9.81 -5.07
N TYR A 85 21.45 8.61 -4.67
CA TYR A 85 21.73 7.38 -5.39
C TYR A 85 21.18 7.43 -6.84
N LEU A 86 19.90 7.70 -6.97
CA LEU A 86 19.19 7.82 -8.23
C LEU A 86 19.81 8.89 -9.14
N ALA A 87 20.12 10.06 -8.60
CA ALA A 87 20.67 11.18 -9.34
C ALA A 87 22.05 10.85 -9.92
N LYS A 88 22.93 10.21 -9.12
CA LYS A 88 24.25 9.76 -9.58
C LYS A 88 24.14 8.72 -10.70
N GLU A 89 23.24 7.76 -10.55
CA GLU A 89 23.03 6.70 -11.55
C GLU A 89 22.50 7.24 -12.88
N LEU A 90 21.60 8.22 -12.83
CA LEU A 90 20.92 8.78 -14.01
C LEU A 90 21.61 10.06 -14.55
N GLY A 91 22.72 10.50 -13.93
CA GLY A 91 23.41 11.73 -14.34
C GLY A 91 22.56 12.98 -14.14
N LEU A 92 21.88 13.11 -13.00
CA LEU A 92 21.05 14.23 -12.62
C LEU A 92 21.75 15.11 -11.56
N PRO A 93 21.24 16.33 -11.28
CA PRO A 93 21.71 17.13 -10.16
C PRO A 93 21.68 16.34 -8.86
N ALA A 94 22.82 16.24 -8.15
CA ALA A 94 22.98 15.41 -6.95
C ALA A 94 23.60 16.19 -5.77
N ASP A 95 23.55 17.53 -5.84
CA ASP A 95 23.90 18.40 -4.72
C ASP A 95 22.86 18.33 -3.59
N ASP A 96 23.22 18.84 -2.43
CA ASP A 96 22.37 18.75 -1.24
C ASP A 96 21.01 19.43 -1.46
N ALA A 97 20.97 20.54 -2.19
CA ALA A 97 19.71 21.25 -2.47
C ALA A 97 18.75 20.41 -3.33
N ALA A 98 19.28 19.65 -4.28
CA ALA A 98 18.48 18.72 -5.08
C ALA A 98 17.96 17.54 -4.23
N CYS A 99 18.81 17.01 -3.35
CA CYS A 99 18.45 15.92 -2.43
C CYS A 99 17.37 16.37 -1.43
N ASP A 100 17.54 17.54 -0.81
CA ASP A 100 16.56 18.15 0.09
C ASP A 100 15.23 18.42 -0.63
N SER A 101 15.28 18.90 -1.86
CA SER A 101 14.08 19.14 -2.67
C SER A 101 13.27 17.86 -2.90
N PHE A 102 13.95 16.75 -3.17
CA PHE A 102 13.30 15.45 -3.33
C PHE A 102 12.72 14.94 -2.01
N GLN A 103 13.49 14.98 -0.93
CA GLN A 103 13.05 14.57 0.41
C GLN A 103 11.80 15.35 0.84
N LEU A 104 11.78 16.67 0.65
CA LEU A 104 10.61 17.49 0.96
C LEU A 104 9.42 17.21 0.04
N ALA A 105 9.67 16.82 -1.22
CA ALA A 105 8.59 16.44 -2.14
C ALA A 105 7.89 15.16 -1.69
N VAL A 106 8.61 14.20 -1.08
CA VAL A 106 8.03 12.96 -0.55
C VAL A 106 6.92 13.25 0.47
N LEU A 107 7.13 14.20 1.37
CA LEU A 107 6.12 14.58 2.38
C LEU A 107 4.88 15.26 1.77
N ARG A 108 4.89 15.58 0.48
CA ARG A 108 3.83 16.29 -0.24
C ARG A 108 3.18 15.46 -1.35
N TRP A 109 3.46 14.17 -1.43
CA TRP A 109 2.79 13.29 -2.37
C TRP A 109 1.28 13.35 -2.18
N GLN A 110 0.56 13.38 -3.30
CA GLN A 110 -0.87 13.61 -3.30
C GLN A 110 -1.67 12.30 -3.22
N PRO A 111 -2.86 12.33 -2.64
CA PRO A 111 -3.81 11.22 -2.76
C PRO A 111 -4.15 10.92 -4.23
N PHE A 112 -4.43 9.65 -4.52
CA PHE A 112 -5.20 9.35 -5.74
C PHE A 112 -6.53 10.08 -5.70
N SER A 113 -7.04 10.50 -6.86
CA SER A 113 -8.23 11.35 -6.98
C SER A 113 -9.50 10.76 -6.33
N ASP A 114 -9.54 9.44 -6.14
CA ASP A 114 -10.67 8.72 -5.56
C ASP A 114 -10.49 8.38 -4.06
N SER A 115 -9.29 8.59 -3.49
CA SER A 115 -8.98 8.11 -2.14
C SER A 115 -9.76 8.83 -1.05
N VAL A 116 -9.81 10.16 -1.10
CA VAL A 116 -10.42 10.99 -0.04
C VAL A 116 -11.91 10.67 0.10
N GLU A 117 -12.66 10.69 -1.00
CA GLU A 117 -14.11 10.45 -0.97
C GLU A 117 -14.43 8.98 -0.62
N ALA A 118 -13.62 8.03 -1.13
CA ALA A 118 -13.79 6.62 -0.79
C ALA A 118 -13.59 6.37 0.71
N LEU A 119 -12.54 6.94 1.32
CA LEU A 119 -12.28 6.79 2.76
C LEU A 119 -13.39 7.43 3.60
N LYS A 120 -13.87 8.61 3.23
CA LYS A 120 -14.97 9.28 3.91
C LYS A 120 -16.24 8.41 3.93
N ARG A 121 -16.58 7.76 2.81
CA ARG A 121 -17.71 6.84 2.71
C ARG A 121 -17.48 5.57 3.53
N LEU A 122 -16.31 4.95 3.42
CA LEU A 122 -16.00 3.73 4.17
C LEU A 122 -16.03 3.95 5.68
N ARG A 123 -15.60 5.13 6.16
CA ARG A 123 -15.64 5.49 7.59
C ARG A 123 -17.05 5.52 8.19
N THR A 124 -18.08 5.63 7.39
CA THR A 124 -19.49 5.57 7.88
C THR A 124 -19.86 4.19 8.42
N LYS A 125 -19.13 3.15 8.04
CA LYS A 125 -19.45 1.74 8.35
C LYS A 125 -18.32 0.98 9.02
N PHE A 126 -17.08 1.37 8.80
CA PHE A 126 -15.90 0.64 9.24
C PHE A 126 -14.99 1.54 10.07
N ARG A 127 -14.27 0.91 11.03
CA ARG A 127 -13.08 1.50 11.64
C ARG A 127 -11.95 1.47 10.61
N LEU A 128 -11.27 2.59 10.37
CA LEU A 128 -10.18 2.70 9.40
C LEU A 128 -8.84 2.78 10.11
N VAL A 129 -7.89 1.94 9.70
CA VAL A 129 -6.57 1.85 10.31
C VAL A 129 -5.49 1.94 9.23
N ALA A 130 -4.57 2.89 9.35
CA ALA A 130 -3.41 2.95 8.46
C ALA A 130 -2.36 1.91 8.88
N MET A 131 -1.77 1.20 7.90
CA MET A 131 -0.65 0.28 8.08
C MET A 131 0.42 0.58 7.02
N THR A 132 1.44 1.37 7.36
CA THR A 132 2.39 1.89 6.37
C THR A 132 3.85 1.63 6.73
N ASN A 133 4.68 1.42 5.69
CA ASN A 133 6.14 1.40 5.82
C ASN A 133 6.76 2.81 5.89
N ALA A 134 5.95 3.86 5.75
CA ALA A 134 6.39 5.22 6.02
C ALA A 134 6.57 5.45 7.53
N ASP A 135 7.37 6.44 7.90
CA ASP A 135 7.50 6.92 9.26
C ASP A 135 6.29 7.76 9.71
N ARG A 136 6.28 8.12 10.98
CA ARG A 136 5.20 8.93 11.58
C ARG A 136 5.09 10.31 10.96
N VAL A 137 6.21 10.93 10.57
CA VAL A 137 6.23 12.27 9.96
C VAL A 137 5.53 12.23 8.61
N ALA A 138 5.94 11.32 7.74
CA ALA A 138 5.33 11.16 6.42
C ALA A 138 3.85 10.74 6.53
N LEU A 139 3.51 9.79 7.42
CA LEU A 139 2.12 9.39 7.63
C LEU A 139 1.25 10.56 8.09
N SER A 140 1.75 11.43 8.97
CA SER A 140 0.99 12.61 9.42
C SER A 140 0.66 13.56 8.25
N CYS A 141 1.62 13.80 7.35
CA CYS A 141 1.39 14.58 6.14
C CYS A 141 0.36 13.92 5.22
N TYR A 142 0.46 12.60 5.01
CA TYR A 142 -0.47 11.85 4.15
C TYR A 142 -1.86 11.75 4.76
N ALA A 143 -1.98 11.52 6.06
CA ALA A 143 -3.27 11.48 6.74
C ALA A 143 -4.00 12.84 6.60
N HIS A 144 -3.28 13.94 6.79
CA HIS A 144 -3.83 15.27 6.58
C HIS A 144 -4.31 15.49 5.14
N ALA A 145 -3.51 15.11 4.14
CA ALA A 145 -3.89 15.19 2.73
C ALA A 145 -5.11 14.31 2.38
N LEU A 146 -5.31 13.21 3.12
CA LEU A 146 -6.47 12.31 2.99
C LEU A 146 -7.71 12.78 3.79
N GLY A 147 -7.63 13.92 4.52
CA GLY A 147 -8.71 14.45 5.34
C GLY A 147 -8.83 13.79 6.71
N ASP A 148 -7.73 13.31 7.27
CA ASP A 148 -7.61 12.68 8.60
C ASP A 148 -8.63 11.54 8.82
N PRO A 149 -8.69 10.52 7.93
CA PRO A 149 -9.75 9.54 7.93
C PRO A 149 -9.55 8.41 8.95
N PHE A 150 -8.34 8.22 9.48
CA PHE A 150 -7.98 7.05 10.25
C PHE A 150 -8.34 7.17 11.73
N ASP A 151 -8.90 6.09 12.27
CA ASP A 151 -9.20 5.94 13.71
C ASP A 151 -7.98 5.43 14.48
N ASP A 152 -7.02 4.80 13.78
CA ASP A 152 -5.77 4.29 14.34
C ASP A 152 -4.73 4.14 13.22
N SER A 153 -3.46 3.98 13.60
CA SER A 153 -2.38 3.80 12.64
C SER A 153 -1.20 3.03 13.21
N VAL A 154 -0.48 2.35 12.31
CA VAL A 154 0.77 1.65 12.58
C VAL A 154 1.79 2.05 11.52
N CYS A 155 2.95 2.52 11.93
CA CYS A 155 4.08 2.90 11.07
C CYS A 155 5.33 2.07 11.40
N ALA A 156 6.30 2.08 10.48
CA ALA A 156 7.52 1.30 10.62
C ALA A 156 8.40 1.73 11.81
N ASP A 157 8.42 3.01 12.15
CA ASP A 157 9.15 3.56 13.29
C ASP A 157 8.55 3.18 14.67
N GLU A 158 7.25 2.84 14.72
CA GLU A 158 6.63 2.31 15.94
C GLU A 158 6.95 0.84 16.19
N THR A 159 7.06 0.06 15.12
CA THR A 159 7.22 -1.39 15.20
C THR A 159 8.69 -1.83 15.17
N GLY A 160 9.60 -0.96 14.72
CA GLY A 160 11.00 -1.29 14.47
C GLY A 160 11.21 -2.24 13.28
N VAL A 161 10.13 -2.66 12.61
CA VAL A 161 10.14 -3.53 11.42
C VAL A 161 9.19 -2.97 10.36
N ALA A 162 9.31 -3.45 9.13
CA ALA A 162 8.47 -3.00 8.00
C ALA A 162 7.78 -4.19 7.34
N LYS A 163 6.64 -3.98 6.69
CA LYS A 163 6.05 -4.96 5.80
C LYS A 163 7.04 -5.34 4.69
N PRO A 164 7.19 -6.62 4.34
CA PRO A 164 6.33 -7.75 4.64
C PRO A 164 6.69 -8.55 5.92
N ASN A 165 7.40 -7.98 6.89
CA ASN A 165 7.69 -8.69 8.13
C ASN A 165 6.38 -9.05 8.87
N PRO A 166 6.16 -10.31 9.27
CA PRO A 166 4.94 -10.74 9.98
C PRO A 166 4.73 -10.04 11.33
N GLU A 167 5.79 -9.59 11.99
CA GLU A 167 5.71 -8.86 13.26
C GLU A 167 4.94 -7.53 13.13
N PHE A 168 5.05 -6.86 11.98
CA PHE A 168 4.26 -5.67 11.69
C PHE A 168 2.74 -5.94 11.74
N PHE A 169 2.32 -7.05 11.15
CA PHE A 169 0.92 -7.49 11.17
C PHE A 169 0.50 -7.97 12.56
N ALA A 170 1.39 -8.67 13.30
CA ALA A 170 1.13 -9.11 14.67
C ALA A 170 0.95 -7.92 15.62
N TYR A 171 1.76 -6.87 15.47
CA TYR A 171 1.62 -5.63 16.24
C TYR A 171 0.25 -4.98 16.01
N ASN A 172 -0.14 -4.78 14.74
CA ASN A 172 -1.47 -4.23 14.42
C ASN A 172 -2.59 -5.12 14.98
N LYS A 173 -2.49 -6.44 14.84
CA LYS A 173 -3.48 -7.37 15.40
C LYS A 173 -3.62 -7.20 16.90
N GLY A 174 -2.52 -7.08 17.63
CA GLY A 174 -2.51 -6.82 19.07
C GLY A 174 -3.21 -5.50 19.42
N ARG A 175 -2.89 -4.42 18.68
CA ARG A 175 -3.54 -3.11 18.83
C ARG A 175 -5.05 -3.19 18.62
N GLN A 176 -5.52 -3.81 17.54
CA GLN A 176 -6.96 -3.91 17.26
C GLN A 176 -7.66 -4.85 18.27
N SER A 177 -6.97 -5.86 18.79
CA SER A 177 -7.50 -6.72 19.84
C SER A 177 -7.77 -5.97 21.15
N ALA A 178 -6.99 -4.95 21.49
CA ALA A 178 -7.23 -4.07 22.63
C ALA A 178 -8.56 -3.29 22.53
N PHE A 179 -9.06 -3.09 21.31
CA PHE A 179 -10.39 -2.52 21.02
C PHE A 179 -11.48 -3.58 20.83
N GLY A 180 -11.18 -4.87 21.11
CA GLY A 180 -12.14 -5.97 21.03
C GLY A 180 -12.31 -6.58 19.62
N TYR A 181 -11.52 -6.20 18.62
CA TYR A 181 -11.60 -6.74 17.27
C TYR A 181 -10.75 -8.00 17.12
N LYS A 182 -11.31 -9.00 16.46
CA LYS A 182 -10.61 -10.24 16.09
C LYS A 182 -10.02 -10.12 14.70
N GLN A 183 -9.03 -10.96 14.35
CA GLN A 183 -8.49 -11.00 13.00
C GLN A 183 -9.55 -11.26 11.93
N SER A 184 -10.59 -12.05 12.24
CA SER A 184 -11.73 -12.29 11.35
C SER A 184 -12.59 -11.05 11.07
N ASP A 185 -12.54 -10.04 11.94
CA ASP A 185 -13.22 -8.76 11.74
C ASP A 185 -12.46 -7.80 10.82
N ILE A 186 -11.22 -8.15 10.41
CA ILE A 186 -10.30 -7.27 9.68
C ILE A 186 -10.23 -7.68 8.21
N LEU A 187 -10.40 -6.71 7.31
CA LEU A 187 -10.05 -6.80 5.89
C LEU A 187 -8.82 -5.92 5.64
N HIS A 188 -7.75 -6.50 5.10
CA HIS A 188 -6.57 -5.73 4.72
C HIS A 188 -6.66 -5.28 3.27
N VAL A 189 -6.55 -3.98 3.02
CA VAL A 189 -6.74 -3.31 1.73
C VAL A 189 -5.43 -2.72 1.26
N ALA A 190 -4.89 -3.17 0.13
CA ALA A 190 -3.58 -2.74 -0.33
C ALA A 190 -3.39 -2.91 -1.85
N GLN A 191 -2.46 -2.14 -2.40
CA GLN A 191 -1.98 -2.28 -3.78
C GLN A 191 -0.82 -3.30 -3.86
N SER A 192 0.09 -3.31 -2.88
CA SER A 192 1.34 -4.05 -2.98
C SER A 192 1.15 -5.56 -2.81
N GLN A 193 1.44 -6.30 -3.87
CA GLN A 193 1.49 -7.76 -3.81
C GLN A 193 2.64 -8.24 -2.92
N HIS A 194 3.78 -7.52 -2.94
CA HIS A 194 4.99 -7.87 -2.20
C HIS A 194 4.86 -7.56 -0.70
N HIS A 195 4.54 -6.32 -0.35
CA HIS A 195 4.55 -5.87 1.03
C HIS A 195 3.31 -6.30 1.81
N ASP A 196 2.17 -6.52 1.13
CA ASP A 196 0.86 -6.62 1.75
C ASP A 196 0.11 -7.89 1.39
N ILE A 197 -0.38 -8.03 0.15
CA ILE A 197 -1.33 -9.09 -0.23
C ILE A 197 -0.75 -10.49 0.01
N GLY A 198 0.49 -10.72 -0.39
CA GLY A 198 1.15 -12.02 -0.23
C GLY A 198 1.32 -12.44 1.23
N ILE A 199 1.84 -11.56 2.05
CA ILE A 199 2.10 -11.85 3.47
C ILE A 199 0.79 -11.89 4.28
N ALA A 200 -0.12 -10.95 4.08
CA ALA A 200 -1.39 -10.93 4.80
C ALA A 200 -2.19 -12.23 4.56
N ARG A 201 -2.23 -12.73 3.31
CA ARG A 201 -2.83 -14.04 3.01
C ARG A 201 -2.16 -15.19 3.74
N LYS A 202 -0.82 -15.24 3.77
CA LYS A 202 -0.06 -16.27 4.51
C LYS A 202 -0.36 -16.25 6.00
N LEU A 203 -0.62 -15.07 6.57
CA LEU A 203 -1.00 -14.87 7.97
C LEU A 203 -2.50 -15.11 8.24
N GLY A 204 -3.28 -15.49 7.22
CA GLY A 204 -4.70 -15.82 7.35
C GLY A 204 -5.65 -14.61 7.34
N TYR A 205 -5.17 -13.43 6.97
CA TYR A 205 -6.06 -12.28 6.75
C TYR A 205 -6.91 -12.45 5.49
N LYS A 206 -8.07 -11.85 5.51
CA LYS A 206 -8.81 -11.54 4.30
C LYS A 206 -8.22 -10.29 3.67
N VAL A 207 -8.06 -10.30 2.34
CA VAL A 207 -7.39 -9.22 1.61
C VAL A 207 -8.21 -8.70 0.46
N CYS A 208 -8.16 -7.37 0.30
CA CYS A 208 -8.69 -6.67 -0.86
C CYS A 208 -7.53 -6.05 -1.63
N TRP A 209 -7.34 -6.46 -2.87
CA TRP A 209 -6.32 -5.91 -3.74
C TRP A 209 -6.87 -4.71 -4.52
N ILE A 210 -6.24 -3.56 -4.35
CA ILE A 210 -6.51 -2.36 -5.16
C ILE A 210 -5.44 -2.29 -6.25
N GLU A 211 -5.76 -2.78 -7.44
CA GLU A 211 -4.82 -2.85 -8.57
C GLU A 211 -4.70 -1.50 -9.27
N ARG A 212 -4.00 -0.54 -8.62
CA ARG A 212 -3.78 0.83 -9.13
C ARG A 212 -3.14 0.87 -10.52
N ARG A 213 -2.41 -0.17 -10.89
CA ARG A 213 -1.75 -0.32 -12.19
C ARG A 213 -2.50 -1.23 -13.17
N GLN A 214 -3.81 -1.43 -12.98
CA GLN A 214 -4.60 -2.26 -13.89
C GLN A 214 -4.49 -1.74 -15.34
N GLY A 215 -4.08 -2.62 -16.25
CA GLY A 215 -3.82 -2.28 -17.67
C GLY A 215 -2.46 -1.64 -17.95
N MET A 216 -1.63 -1.39 -16.93
CA MET A 216 -0.26 -0.90 -17.09
C MET A 216 0.74 -2.06 -17.00
N ALA A 217 1.87 -1.94 -17.71
CA ALA A 217 2.93 -2.95 -17.64
C ALA A 217 3.73 -2.85 -16.33
N GLY A 218 4.17 -4.01 -15.82
CA GLY A 218 5.10 -4.11 -14.70
C GLY A 218 4.53 -3.63 -13.35
N PHE A 219 5.43 -3.47 -12.38
CA PHE A 219 5.13 -3.13 -11.00
C PHE A 219 5.45 -1.67 -10.63
N GLY A 220 5.87 -0.84 -11.60
CA GLY A 220 6.24 0.56 -11.38
C GLY A 220 7.33 0.71 -10.33
N GLY A 221 7.10 1.57 -9.35
CA GLY A 221 8.00 1.80 -8.21
C GLY A 221 7.91 0.75 -7.10
N THR A 222 7.01 -0.24 -7.21
CA THR A 222 6.84 -1.32 -6.21
C THR A 222 7.70 -2.54 -6.54
N PRO A 223 8.24 -3.28 -5.54
CA PRO A 223 8.96 -4.53 -5.79
C PRO A 223 8.10 -5.58 -6.49
N GLU A 224 8.72 -6.32 -7.41
CA GLU A 224 8.07 -7.37 -8.18
C GLU A 224 7.88 -8.64 -7.36
N VAL A 225 6.89 -9.43 -7.74
CA VAL A 225 6.66 -10.77 -7.20
C VAL A 225 6.63 -11.79 -8.34
N PRO A 226 7.18 -12.99 -8.16
CA PRO A 226 7.19 -14.02 -9.21
C PRO A 226 5.79 -14.56 -9.54
N VAL A 227 4.88 -14.53 -8.56
CA VAL A 227 3.50 -15.01 -8.71
C VAL A 227 2.58 -14.11 -7.91
N LEU A 228 1.50 -13.64 -8.54
CA LEU A 228 0.46 -12.86 -7.88
C LEU A 228 -0.33 -13.74 -6.90
N THR A 229 -0.51 -13.26 -5.70
CA THR A 229 -1.39 -13.88 -4.71
C THR A 229 -2.84 -13.54 -5.03
N LYS A 230 -3.70 -14.56 -5.17
CA LYS A 230 -5.13 -14.36 -5.39
C LYS A 230 -5.77 -13.70 -4.15
N PRO A 231 -6.38 -12.51 -4.29
CA PRO A 231 -7.07 -11.82 -3.20
C PRO A 231 -8.48 -12.41 -2.97
N ASP A 232 -9.10 -12.05 -1.84
CA ASP A 232 -10.51 -12.33 -1.59
C ASP A 232 -11.42 -11.35 -2.34
N PHE A 233 -10.98 -10.08 -2.47
CA PHE A 233 -11.65 -9.02 -3.25
C PHE A 233 -10.62 -8.31 -4.12
N HIS A 234 -11.05 -7.85 -5.30
CA HIS A 234 -10.18 -7.21 -6.27
C HIS A 234 -10.90 -6.04 -6.94
N PHE A 235 -10.29 -4.86 -6.91
CA PHE A 235 -10.82 -3.65 -7.55
C PHE A 235 -9.67 -2.86 -8.18
N ALA A 236 -9.97 -2.15 -9.26
CA ALA A 236 -9.01 -1.25 -9.90
C ALA A 236 -8.84 0.07 -9.10
N THR A 237 -9.87 0.49 -8.35
CA THR A 237 -9.92 1.81 -7.70
C THR A 237 -10.51 1.73 -6.30
N MET A 238 -10.16 2.69 -5.45
CA MET A 238 -10.79 2.85 -4.13
C MET A 238 -12.27 3.23 -4.25
N LYS A 239 -12.63 3.97 -5.29
CA LYS A 239 -14.04 4.28 -5.58
C LYS A 239 -14.85 3.00 -5.78
N ALA A 240 -14.39 2.10 -6.67
CA ALA A 240 -15.10 0.83 -6.94
C ALA A 240 -15.20 -0.05 -5.69
N PHE A 241 -14.13 -0.08 -4.88
CA PHE A 241 -14.16 -0.77 -3.59
C PHE A 241 -15.21 -0.17 -2.63
N ALA A 242 -15.22 1.16 -2.48
CA ALA A 242 -16.20 1.83 -1.62
C ALA A 242 -17.64 1.61 -2.09
N ASP A 243 -17.90 1.69 -3.41
CA ASP A 243 -19.21 1.41 -4.00
C ASP A 243 -19.71 0.00 -3.65
N ALA A 244 -18.82 -0.99 -3.72
CA ALA A 244 -19.14 -2.38 -3.37
C ALA A 244 -19.33 -2.60 -1.86
N ALA A 245 -18.58 -1.88 -1.01
CA ALA A 245 -18.56 -2.11 0.43
C ALA A 245 -19.69 -1.39 1.19
N VAL A 246 -20.07 -0.19 0.74
CA VAL A 246 -21.06 0.67 1.45
C VAL A 246 -22.23 1.13 0.58
N GLY A 247 -22.26 0.78 -0.69
CA GLY A 247 -23.25 1.26 -1.65
C GLY A 247 -22.90 2.64 -2.23
N HIS A 248 -23.72 3.12 -3.13
CA HIS A 248 -23.59 4.46 -3.72
C HIS A 248 -24.09 5.55 -2.78
#